data_6b72508e3114fdde519e3b214975ac93
#
_entry.id   6b72508e3114fdde519e3b214975ac93
#
_cell.length_a   1.000
_cell.length_b   1.000
_cell.length_c   1.000
_cell.angle_alpha   90.00
_cell.angle_beta   90.00
_cell.angle_gamma   90.00
#
_symmetry.space_group_name_H-M   'P 1'
#
loop_
_entity.id
_entity.type
_entity.pdbx_description
1 polymer ?
#
loop_
_entity_poly.entity_id
_entity_poly.type
_entity_poly.pdbx_seq_one_letter_code
_entity_poly.pdbx_strand_id
1 'polypeptide(L)'
;SAGKYRLTGLLRGRRGTEQHIGTHTAGERFVLLTLAGTIRPNAGAAEIGVERNYKAVSVGTSLSQASARTFTNTGSGLKPLSPVHLSGGRQPNNDWIIGWTRRGRIDTAWRDSVDVPVGETTESYEVDIMSGTTVKRTITSVTPEITYTSAQQVTDFGANQTTITVNVYQKSATVGRGFAAARAY
;
A
#
# COMPACT_ATOMS: atom_id res chain seq x y z
N SER A 1 -16.68 -7.50 -33.42
CA SER A 1 -17.43 -8.70 -33.03
C SER A 1 -18.22 -8.41 -31.76
N ALA A 2 -19.50 -8.81 -31.73
CA ALA A 2 -20.34 -8.61 -30.56
C ALA A 2 -19.69 -9.21 -29.30
N GLY A 3 -19.75 -8.47 -28.19
CA GLY A 3 -19.25 -8.94 -26.89
C GLY A 3 -17.76 -8.73 -26.60
N LYS A 4 -17.02 -8.02 -27.46
CA LYS A 4 -15.62 -7.64 -27.19
C LYS A 4 -15.48 -6.14 -27.01
N TYR A 5 -14.78 -5.74 -25.97
CA TYR A 5 -14.42 -4.34 -25.68
C TYR A 5 -12.95 -4.12 -25.98
N ARG A 6 -12.62 -3.05 -26.66
CA ARG A 6 -11.25 -2.55 -26.78
C ARG A 6 -11.09 -1.37 -25.84
N LEU A 7 -10.20 -1.50 -24.85
CA LEU A 7 -9.89 -0.45 -23.91
C LEU A 7 -8.66 0.31 -24.39
N THR A 8 -8.76 1.64 -24.47
CA THR A 8 -7.67 2.54 -24.85
C THR A 8 -7.58 3.70 -23.86
N GLY A 9 -6.40 4.33 -23.76
CA GLY A 9 -6.20 5.47 -22.85
C GLY A 9 -6.34 5.12 -21.38
N LEU A 10 -5.94 3.92 -20.98
CA LEU A 10 -6.09 3.44 -19.61
C LEU A 10 -5.22 4.24 -18.64
N LEU A 11 -5.85 4.82 -17.63
CA LEU A 11 -5.18 5.41 -16.47
C LEU A 11 -5.11 4.34 -15.37
N ARG A 12 -4.02 3.57 -15.35
CA ARG A 12 -3.81 2.47 -14.40
C ARG A 12 -3.20 2.98 -13.09
N GLY A 13 -3.28 2.18 -12.03
CA GLY A 13 -2.68 2.48 -10.73
C GLY A 13 -3.29 3.69 -10.01
N ARG A 14 -4.53 4.06 -10.32
CA ARG A 14 -5.22 5.18 -9.68
C ARG A 14 -5.72 4.79 -8.27
N ARG A 15 -5.77 5.77 -7.37
CA ARG A 15 -6.31 5.63 -6.00
C ARG A 15 -5.61 4.57 -5.16
N GLY A 16 -4.27 4.49 -5.27
CA GLY A 16 -3.46 3.57 -4.45
C GLY A 16 -3.50 2.12 -4.93
N THR A 17 -3.67 1.88 -6.24
CA THR A 17 -3.64 0.54 -6.83
C THR A 17 -2.41 0.31 -7.71
N GLU A 18 -1.40 1.17 -7.64
CA GLU A 18 -0.19 1.12 -8.46
C GLU A 18 0.59 -0.18 -8.29
N GLN A 19 0.57 -0.81 -7.11
CA GLN A 19 1.23 -2.08 -6.84
C GLN A 19 0.65 -3.25 -7.66
N HIS A 20 -0.54 -3.08 -8.25
CA HIS A 20 -1.19 -4.10 -9.08
C HIS A 20 -1.07 -3.85 -10.58
N ILE A 21 -0.35 -2.82 -11.03
CA ILE A 21 -0.24 -2.48 -12.46
C ILE A 21 0.40 -3.61 -13.27
N GLY A 22 1.41 -4.28 -12.70
CA GLY A 22 2.20 -5.33 -13.36
C GLY A 22 1.69 -6.75 -13.16
N THR A 23 0.61 -6.96 -12.38
CA THR A 23 0.16 -8.31 -11.98
C THR A 23 -0.87 -8.92 -12.93
N HIS A 24 -1.29 -8.21 -13.97
CA HIS A 24 -2.32 -8.65 -14.91
C HIS A 24 -1.79 -9.64 -15.94
N THR A 25 -2.57 -10.70 -16.19
CA THR A 25 -2.27 -11.74 -17.18
C THR A 25 -3.38 -11.85 -18.23
N ALA A 26 -3.05 -12.43 -19.39
CA ALA A 26 -4.05 -12.70 -20.42
C ALA A 26 -5.10 -13.69 -19.89
N GLY A 27 -6.38 -13.43 -20.16
CA GLY A 27 -7.50 -14.26 -19.70
C GLY A 27 -8.06 -13.88 -18.33
N GLU A 28 -7.51 -12.87 -17.67
CA GLU A 28 -8.05 -12.33 -16.42
C GLU A 28 -9.47 -11.79 -16.59
N ARG A 29 -10.26 -11.85 -15.51
CA ARG A 29 -11.60 -11.28 -15.53
C ARG A 29 -11.56 -9.77 -15.62
N PHE A 30 -12.34 -9.24 -16.53
CA PHE A 30 -12.64 -7.82 -16.61
C PHE A 30 -14.05 -7.56 -16.07
N VAL A 31 -14.19 -6.61 -15.15
CA VAL A 31 -15.49 -6.19 -14.61
C VAL A 31 -15.62 -4.68 -14.79
N LEU A 32 -16.60 -4.28 -15.60
CA LEU A 32 -16.95 -2.86 -15.73
C LEU A 32 -17.78 -2.43 -14.52
N LEU A 33 -17.19 -1.55 -13.70
CA LEU A 33 -17.86 -0.98 -12.53
C LEU A 33 -18.64 0.27 -12.96
N THR A 34 -19.95 0.20 -12.99
CA THR A 34 -20.82 1.35 -13.17
C THR A 34 -21.56 1.66 -11.88
N LEU A 35 -21.93 2.93 -11.67
CA LEU A 35 -22.70 3.32 -10.47
C LEU A 35 -24.05 2.58 -10.38
N ALA A 36 -24.71 2.37 -11.51
CA ALA A 36 -26.00 1.67 -11.58
C ALA A 36 -25.88 0.15 -11.40
N GLY A 37 -24.74 -0.43 -11.79
CA GLY A 37 -24.54 -1.89 -11.75
C GLY A 37 -23.78 -2.39 -10.52
N THR A 38 -23.44 -1.52 -9.57
CA THR A 38 -22.61 -1.89 -8.43
C THR A 38 -23.33 -1.61 -7.12
N ILE A 39 -23.61 -2.66 -6.35
CA ILE A 39 -24.05 -2.52 -4.96
C ILE A 39 -22.79 -2.35 -4.10
N ARG A 40 -22.80 -1.32 -3.26
CA ARG A 40 -21.72 -1.05 -2.31
C ARG A 40 -22.24 -1.24 -0.89
N PRO A 41 -22.00 -2.41 -0.27
CA PRO A 41 -22.33 -2.59 1.14
C PRO A 41 -21.58 -1.56 1.97
N ASN A 42 -22.28 -0.88 2.88
CA ASN A 42 -21.63 0.04 3.80
C ASN A 42 -20.91 -0.79 4.88
N ALA A 43 -19.59 -0.74 4.92
CA ALA A 43 -18.77 -1.39 5.92
C ALA A 43 -18.04 -0.32 6.73
N GLY A 44 -18.40 -0.18 8.01
CA GLY A 44 -17.71 0.70 8.94
C GLY A 44 -16.36 0.15 9.36
N ALA A 45 -15.57 0.95 10.12
CA ALA A 45 -14.26 0.54 10.61
C ALA A 45 -14.34 -0.72 11.50
N ALA A 46 -15.44 -0.92 12.23
CA ALA A 46 -15.69 -2.12 13.05
C ALA A 46 -15.85 -3.42 12.23
N GLU A 47 -16.06 -3.32 10.92
CA GLU A 47 -16.15 -4.47 10.02
C GLU A 47 -14.78 -4.92 9.47
N ILE A 48 -13.71 -4.19 9.77
CA ILE A 48 -12.36 -4.55 9.34
C ILE A 48 -11.92 -5.80 10.10
N GLY A 49 -11.47 -6.82 9.36
CA GLY A 49 -11.07 -8.12 9.92
C GLY A 49 -12.22 -9.07 10.24
N VAL A 50 -13.48 -8.63 10.07
CA VAL A 50 -14.65 -9.48 10.34
C VAL A 50 -15.04 -10.22 9.05
N GLU A 51 -15.10 -11.55 9.15
CA GLU A 51 -15.59 -12.38 8.06
C GLU A 51 -17.11 -12.24 7.94
N ARG A 52 -17.59 -11.99 6.74
CA ARG A 52 -19.01 -11.90 6.41
C ARG A 52 -19.38 -12.87 5.28
N ASN A 53 -20.58 -13.43 5.39
CA ASN A 53 -21.16 -14.29 4.36
C ASN A 53 -22.17 -13.50 3.53
N TYR A 54 -21.98 -13.50 2.23
CA TYR A 54 -22.85 -12.84 1.26
C TYR A 54 -23.54 -13.87 0.38
N LYS A 55 -24.84 -13.70 0.17
CA LYS A 55 -25.62 -14.49 -0.79
C LYS A 55 -26.31 -13.55 -1.76
N ALA A 56 -26.14 -13.79 -3.05
CA ALA A 56 -26.88 -13.10 -4.10
C ALA A 56 -27.97 -14.02 -4.63
N VAL A 57 -29.21 -13.53 -4.66
CA VAL A 57 -30.37 -14.24 -5.18
C VAL A 57 -31.01 -13.43 -6.30
N SER A 58 -31.49 -14.11 -7.33
CA SER A 58 -32.34 -13.50 -8.34
C SER A 58 -33.73 -13.28 -7.80
N VAL A 59 -34.45 -12.30 -8.33
CA VAL A 59 -35.88 -12.10 -7.98
C VAL A 59 -36.64 -13.38 -8.23
N GLY A 60 -37.43 -13.81 -7.24
CA GLY A 60 -38.22 -15.04 -7.30
C GLY A 60 -37.50 -16.33 -6.89
N THR A 61 -36.20 -16.26 -6.52
CA THR A 61 -35.47 -17.43 -6.00
C THR A 61 -35.35 -17.38 -4.48
N SER A 62 -35.24 -18.55 -3.84
CA SER A 62 -35.07 -18.68 -2.39
C SER A 62 -33.61 -18.43 -1.98
N LEU A 63 -33.38 -17.79 -0.82
CA LEU A 63 -32.09 -17.63 -0.21
C LEU A 63 -31.37 -18.97 0.05
N SER A 64 -32.11 -20.04 0.29
CA SER A 64 -31.57 -21.39 0.50
C SER A 64 -30.88 -21.97 -0.74
N GLN A 65 -31.26 -21.53 -1.94
CA GLN A 65 -30.67 -21.97 -3.21
C GLN A 65 -29.37 -21.23 -3.56
N ALA A 66 -29.07 -20.11 -2.91
CA ALA A 66 -27.89 -19.35 -3.19
C ALA A 66 -26.67 -19.84 -2.38
N SER A 67 -25.57 -20.06 -3.06
CA SER A 67 -24.27 -20.35 -2.41
C SER A 67 -23.75 -19.13 -1.68
N ALA A 68 -23.31 -19.31 -0.44
CA ALA A 68 -22.64 -18.26 0.30
C ALA A 68 -21.24 -17.99 -0.28
N ARG A 69 -20.84 -16.72 -0.26
CA ARG A 69 -19.47 -16.27 -0.52
C ARG A 69 -18.97 -15.54 0.71
N THR A 70 -17.88 -16.02 1.28
CA THR A 70 -17.22 -15.35 2.39
C THR A 70 -16.34 -14.21 1.88
N PHE A 71 -16.30 -13.12 2.63
CA PHE A 71 -15.43 -12.00 2.40
C PHE A 71 -15.04 -11.37 3.73
N THR A 72 -13.74 -11.09 3.89
CA THR A 72 -13.21 -10.33 5.03
C THR A 72 -12.70 -9.00 4.53
N ASN A 73 -13.27 -7.91 5.06
CA ASN A 73 -12.80 -6.56 4.75
C ASN A 73 -11.43 -6.32 5.41
N THR A 74 -10.38 -6.23 4.62
CA THR A 74 -9.02 -6.00 5.10
C THR A 74 -8.69 -4.52 5.31
N GLY A 75 -9.63 -3.61 5.09
CA GLY A 75 -9.39 -2.17 5.18
C GLY A 75 -8.43 -1.62 4.12
N SER A 76 -8.25 -2.33 2.99
CA SER A 76 -7.27 -1.95 1.95
C SER A 76 -7.41 -0.52 1.45
N GLY A 77 -8.65 0.01 1.40
CA GLY A 77 -8.91 1.42 1.03
C GLY A 77 -8.46 2.44 2.07
N LEU A 78 -8.15 1.99 3.31
CA LEU A 78 -7.63 2.82 4.39
C LEU A 78 -6.10 2.75 4.51
N LYS A 79 -5.45 1.83 3.80
CA LYS A 79 -3.98 1.72 3.83
C LYS A 79 -3.33 2.99 3.30
N PRO A 80 -2.31 3.52 4.01
CA PRO A 80 -1.47 4.59 3.48
C PRO A 80 -0.86 4.21 2.12
N LEU A 81 -0.73 5.21 1.26
CA LEU A 81 -0.06 5.03 -0.03
C LEU A 81 1.44 4.79 0.19
N SER A 82 2.08 4.10 -0.75
CA SER A 82 3.53 3.92 -0.72
C SER A 82 4.23 5.28 -0.79
N PRO A 83 5.24 5.56 0.03
CA PRO A 83 6.12 6.72 -0.13
C PRO A 83 6.75 6.76 -1.53
N VAL A 84 7.18 7.94 -1.95
CA VAL A 84 7.82 8.15 -3.27
C VAL A 84 9.13 8.93 -3.11
N HIS A 85 9.86 9.10 -4.20
CA HIS A 85 11.11 9.85 -4.22
C HIS A 85 12.10 9.40 -3.13
N LEU A 86 12.22 8.07 -2.94
CA LEU A 86 13.20 7.53 -2.01
C LEU A 86 14.60 7.99 -2.42
N SER A 87 15.30 8.62 -1.49
CA SER A 87 16.69 9.06 -1.63
C SER A 87 17.53 8.40 -0.54
N GLY A 88 18.78 8.17 -0.79
CA GLY A 88 19.69 7.62 0.21
C GLY A 88 21.13 7.92 -0.15
N GLY A 89 21.94 8.14 0.89
CA GLY A 89 23.36 8.39 0.75
C GLY A 89 24.16 7.85 1.91
N ARG A 90 25.27 7.17 1.59
CA ARG A 90 26.25 6.72 2.58
C ARG A 90 27.10 7.90 3.00
N GLN A 91 27.23 8.11 4.30
CA GLN A 91 28.00 9.18 4.90
C GLN A 91 29.47 8.76 5.09
N PRO A 92 30.41 9.71 5.28
CA PRO A 92 31.81 9.39 5.56
C PRO A 92 32.04 8.50 6.79
N ASN A 93 31.16 8.56 7.78
CA ASN A 93 31.18 7.68 8.97
C ASN A 93 30.54 6.31 8.74
N ASN A 94 30.21 5.98 7.50
CA ASN A 94 29.51 4.76 7.04
C ASN A 94 28.02 4.65 7.42
N ASP A 95 27.41 5.65 8.03
CA ASP A 95 25.98 5.67 8.22
C ASP A 95 25.27 5.87 6.87
N TRP A 96 24.07 5.31 6.75
CA TRP A 96 23.15 5.59 5.65
C TRP A 96 22.07 6.55 6.13
N ILE A 97 21.90 7.67 5.43
CA ILE A 97 20.72 8.54 5.59
C ILE A 97 19.77 8.22 4.44
N ILE A 98 18.53 7.89 4.77
CA ILE A 98 17.50 7.49 3.82
C ILE A 98 16.28 8.36 4.04
N GLY A 99 15.87 9.07 3.01
CA GLY A 99 14.74 9.98 3.01
C GLY A 99 13.71 9.61 1.94
N TRP A 100 12.49 10.10 2.09
CA TRP A 100 11.39 9.88 1.15
C TRP A 100 10.40 11.03 1.18
N THR A 101 9.52 11.07 0.19
CA THR A 101 8.37 11.97 0.18
C THR A 101 7.12 11.17 0.54
N ARG A 102 6.37 11.62 1.55
CA ARG A 102 5.08 11.04 1.91
C ARG A 102 4.01 11.33 0.86
N ARG A 103 2.95 10.54 0.84
CA ARG A 103 1.79 10.75 0.00
C ARG A 103 0.53 10.80 0.83
N GLY A 104 -0.32 11.78 0.57
CA GLY A 104 -1.67 11.84 1.15
C GLY A 104 -2.65 10.99 0.35
N ARG A 105 -3.60 10.32 1.01
CA ARG A 105 -4.73 9.64 0.36
C ARG A 105 -6.04 10.42 0.47
N ILE A 106 -6.09 11.44 1.32
CA ILE A 106 -7.25 12.32 1.53
C ILE A 106 -6.84 13.77 1.33
N ASP A 107 -7.78 14.60 0.89
CA ASP A 107 -7.62 16.05 0.70
C ASP A 107 -6.32 16.44 -0.02
N THR A 108 -6.07 15.79 -1.17
CA THR A 108 -4.85 15.97 -1.98
C THR A 108 -5.02 17.05 -3.05
N ALA A 109 -5.97 17.98 -2.87
CA ALA A 109 -6.12 19.11 -3.76
C ALA A 109 -4.88 20.01 -3.68
N TRP A 110 -4.42 20.47 -4.84
CA TRP A 110 -3.33 21.43 -4.90
C TRP A 110 -3.73 22.75 -4.20
N ARG A 111 -2.93 23.17 -3.23
CA ARG A 111 -3.08 24.43 -2.52
C ARG A 111 -1.72 25.09 -2.35
N ASP A 112 -1.66 26.39 -2.59
CA ASP A 112 -0.42 27.13 -2.40
C ASP A 112 -0.05 27.22 -0.92
N SER A 113 1.23 27.00 -0.62
CA SER A 113 1.82 27.14 0.72
C SER A 113 1.21 26.26 1.82
N VAL A 114 0.51 25.20 1.44
CA VAL A 114 -0.08 24.22 2.36
C VAL A 114 0.41 22.82 2.00
N ASP A 115 0.96 22.11 2.99
CA ASP A 115 1.36 20.71 2.82
C ASP A 115 0.14 19.77 2.79
N VAL A 116 0.27 18.66 2.09
CA VAL A 116 -0.77 17.63 2.00
C VAL A 116 -0.99 17.02 3.39
N PRO A 117 -2.25 16.90 3.86
CA PRO A 117 -2.54 16.26 5.14
C PRO A 117 -1.98 14.84 5.21
N VAL A 118 -1.47 14.43 6.37
CA VAL A 118 -0.98 13.06 6.61
C VAL A 118 -2.06 12.01 6.34
N GLY A 119 -3.31 12.36 6.64
CA GLY A 119 -4.45 11.45 6.50
C GLY A 119 -4.52 10.36 7.56
N GLU A 120 -3.62 10.38 8.53
CA GLU A 120 -3.54 9.50 9.68
C GLU A 120 -3.51 10.33 10.98
N THR A 121 -3.78 9.70 12.12
CA THR A 121 -3.77 10.38 13.43
C THR A 121 -2.38 10.95 13.75
N THR A 122 -1.34 10.22 13.39
CA THR A 122 0.07 10.60 13.57
C THR A 122 0.88 10.21 12.35
N GLU A 123 1.87 11.02 12.01
CA GLU A 123 2.87 10.65 11.00
C GLU A 123 3.80 9.57 11.58
N SER A 124 3.86 8.43 10.94
CA SER A 124 4.68 7.30 11.39
C SER A 124 5.08 6.41 10.22
N TYR A 125 6.30 5.89 10.28
CA TYR A 125 6.90 5.04 9.25
C TYR A 125 7.60 3.83 9.86
N GLU A 126 7.72 2.78 9.06
CA GLU A 126 8.62 1.66 9.27
C GLU A 126 9.48 1.45 8.04
N VAL A 127 10.77 1.26 8.25
CA VAL A 127 11.74 0.98 7.20
C VAL A 127 12.39 -0.34 7.48
N ASP A 128 12.15 -1.32 6.61
CA ASP A 128 12.81 -2.61 6.67
C ASP A 128 14.11 -2.56 5.88
N ILE A 129 15.22 -2.91 6.53
CA ILE A 129 16.52 -3.15 5.91
C ILE A 129 16.54 -4.61 5.47
N MET A 130 16.76 -4.83 4.18
CA MET A 130 16.59 -6.14 3.55
C MET A 130 17.93 -6.83 3.24
N SER A 131 17.93 -8.15 3.37
CA SER A 131 18.95 -9.03 2.78
C SER A 131 18.22 -10.05 1.90
N GLY A 132 18.23 -9.81 0.59
CA GLY A 132 17.34 -10.54 -0.32
C GLY A 132 15.87 -10.33 0.08
N THR A 133 15.19 -11.42 0.43
CA THR A 133 13.78 -11.37 0.89
C THR A 133 13.63 -11.32 2.41
N THR A 134 14.75 -11.36 3.16
CA THR A 134 14.74 -11.39 4.62
C THR A 134 14.90 -9.99 5.20
N VAL A 135 14.05 -9.63 6.16
CA VAL A 135 14.20 -8.41 6.94
C VAL A 135 15.29 -8.61 7.99
N LYS A 136 16.36 -7.82 7.93
CA LYS A 136 17.44 -7.80 8.92
C LYS A 136 17.10 -6.89 10.10
N ARG A 137 16.49 -5.76 9.81
CA ARG A 137 16.12 -4.75 10.81
C ARG A 137 14.89 -3.98 10.36
N THR A 138 14.03 -3.61 11.28
CA THR A 138 12.98 -2.60 11.08
C THR A 138 13.32 -1.37 11.92
N ILE A 139 13.41 -0.21 11.28
CA ILE A 139 13.63 1.10 11.92
C ILE A 139 12.32 1.86 11.85
N THR A 140 11.90 2.45 12.97
CA THR A 140 10.71 3.31 13.05
C THR A 140 11.10 4.77 13.00
N SER A 141 10.26 5.60 12.37
CA SER A 141 10.42 7.06 12.36
C SER A 141 9.06 7.76 12.43
N VAL A 142 9.08 9.00 12.91
CA VAL A 142 7.95 9.94 12.89
C VAL A 142 8.18 11.08 11.89
N THR A 143 9.30 11.04 11.20
CA THR A 143 9.67 11.95 10.11
C THR A 143 9.97 11.14 8.85
N PRO A 144 9.92 11.73 7.65
CA PRO A 144 10.18 11.02 6.40
C PRO A 144 11.68 10.79 6.13
N GLU A 145 12.42 10.43 7.17
CA GLU A 145 13.85 10.14 7.12
C GLU A 145 14.24 9.16 8.24
N ILE A 146 15.27 8.37 7.99
CA ILE A 146 15.97 7.55 9.00
C ILE A 146 17.48 7.63 8.81
N THR A 147 18.20 7.33 9.89
CA THR A 147 19.63 6.98 9.86
C THR A 147 19.81 5.50 10.20
N TYR A 148 20.44 4.76 9.30
CA TYR A 148 20.88 3.39 9.53
C TYR A 148 22.37 3.40 9.83
N THR A 149 22.73 3.29 11.10
CA THR A 149 24.09 3.55 11.58
C THR A 149 25.07 2.45 11.21
N SER A 150 26.36 2.79 11.13
CA SER A 150 27.46 1.84 10.95
C SER A 150 27.41 0.70 11.99
N ALA A 151 27.15 1.02 13.26
CA ALA A 151 27.05 0.02 14.31
C ALA A 151 25.89 -0.97 14.09
N GLN A 152 24.75 -0.49 13.62
CA GLN A 152 23.62 -1.35 13.24
C GLN A 152 23.95 -2.26 12.07
N GLN A 153 24.67 -1.73 11.05
CA GLN A 153 25.11 -2.52 9.89
C GLN A 153 26.04 -3.67 10.30
N VAL A 154 26.99 -3.38 11.18
CA VAL A 154 27.90 -4.42 11.71
C VAL A 154 27.12 -5.49 12.48
N THR A 155 26.11 -5.10 13.26
CA THR A 155 25.27 -6.03 13.98
C THR A 155 24.47 -6.92 13.02
N ASP A 156 23.90 -6.34 11.96
CA ASP A 156 22.95 -7.02 11.06
C ASP A 156 23.64 -7.86 9.99
N PHE A 157 24.84 -7.42 9.52
CA PHE A 157 25.56 -8.01 8.38
C PHE A 157 27.01 -8.41 8.69
N GLY A 158 27.51 -8.11 9.88
CA GLY A 158 28.89 -8.37 10.26
C GLY A 158 29.89 -7.33 9.74
N ALA A 159 29.48 -6.42 8.88
CA ALA A 159 30.31 -5.36 8.30
C ALA A 159 29.47 -4.18 7.79
N ASN A 160 30.12 -3.04 7.58
CA ASN A 160 29.49 -1.89 6.90
C ASN A 160 29.16 -2.24 5.46
N GLN A 161 27.96 -1.90 5.04
CA GLN A 161 27.45 -2.20 3.71
C GLN A 161 27.76 -1.06 2.74
N THR A 162 28.19 -1.40 1.53
CA THR A 162 28.36 -0.44 0.41
C THR A 162 27.07 -0.25 -0.40
N THR A 163 26.15 -1.20 -0.29
CA THR A 163 24.84 -1.19 -0.92
C THR A 163 23.81 -1.68 0.09
N ILE A 164 22.63 -1.13 0.09
CA ILE A 164 21.52 -1.56 0.93
C ILE A 164 20.23 -1.62 0.14
N THR A 165 19.34 -2.51 0.51
CA THR A 165 17.96 -2.54 -0.01
C THR A 165 17.01 -2.25 1.13
N VAL A 166 16.05 -1.37 0.87
CA VAL A 166 15.06 -0.96 1.87
C VAL A 166 13.64 -1.06 1.34
N ASN A 167 12.70 -1.33 2.24
CA ASN A 167 11.27 -1.19 2.02
C ASN A 167 10.74 -0.17 3.02
N VAL A 168 10.14 0.91 2.53
CA VAL A 168 9.60 2.00 3.35
C VAL A 168 8.07 1.93 3.35
N TYR A 169 7.47 1.99 4.53
CA TYR A 169 6.04 1.95 4.75
C TYR A 169 5.60 3.14 5.59
N GLN A 170 4.57 3.86 5.15
CA GLN A 170 3.81 4.73 6.05
C GLN A 170 2.86 3.86 6.87
N LYS A 171 2.63 4.20 8.13
CA LYS A 171 1.77 3.45 9.05
C LYS A 171 0.45 4.15 9.28
N SER A 172 -0.59 3.34 9.44
CA SER A 172 -1.89 3.74 9.95
C SER A 172 -2.13 3.10 11.31
N ALA A 173 -2.68 3.86 12.24
CA ALA A 173 -3.12 3.33 13.53
C ALA A 173 -4.27 2.31 13.38
N THR A 174 -5.07 2.42 12.31
CA THR A 174 -6.24 1.58 12.09
C THR A 174 -5.92 0.28 11.35
N VAL A 175 -5.06 0.34 10.32
CA VAL A 175 -4.82 -0.81 9.42
C VAL A 175 -3.35 -1.24 9.35
N GLY A 176 -2.50 -0.67 10.20
CA GLY A 176 -1.08 -1.00 10.25
C GLY A 176 -0.29 -0.46 9.07
N ARG A 177 0.64 -1.25 8.53
CA ARG A 177 1.49 -0.88 7.39
C ARG A 177 0.68 -0.59 6.14
N GLY A 178 0.99 0.52 5.50
CA GLY A 178 0.56 0.86 4.14
C GLY A 178 1.25 0.01 3.08
N PHE A 179 1.27 0.51 1.86
CA PHE A 179 1.97 -0.14 0.75
C PHE A 179 3.47 0.20 0.79
N ALA A 180 4.31 -0.78 0.44
CA ALA A 180 5.75 -0.62 0.41
C ALA A 180 6.22 0.28 -0.74
N ALA A 181 7.23 1.10 -0.48
CA ALA A 181 8.13 1.63 -1.51
C ALA A 181 9.49 0.95 -1.34
N ALA A 182 9.97 0.25 -2.37
CA ALA A 182 11.22 -0.48 -2.35
C ALA A 182 12.32 0.25 -3.14
N ARG A 183 13.53 0.26 -2.61
CA ARG A 183 14.71 0.77 -3.31
C ARG A 183 15.99 0.07 -2.88
N ALA A 184 16.89 -0.15 -3.86
CA ALA A 184 18.28 -0.51 -3.64
C ALA A 184 19.18 0.71 -3.89
N TYR A 185 20.21 0.86 -3.06
CA TYR A 185 21.20 1.94 -3.13
C TYR A 185 22.58 1.35 -3.35
#